data_03b39daae445d45d049296cd714e611c
#
_entry.id   03b39daae445d45d049296cd714e611c
#
_cell.length_a   1.000
_cell.length_b   1.000
_cell.length_c   1.000
_cell.angle_alpha   90.00
_cell.angle_beta   90.00
_cell.angle_gamma   90.00
#
_symmetry.space_group_name_H-M   'P 1'
#
loop_
_entity.id
_entity.type
_entity.pdbx_description
1 polymer ?
#
loop_
_entity_poly.entity_id
_entity_poly.type
_entity_poly.pdbx_seq_one_letter_code
_entity_poly.pdbx_strand_id
1 'polypeptide(L)'
;YLSDDNTNKVYSISRSRNGIEDKKIVDLNLNFTNENDFDTLSSTIPKDSLDRVIIASGVLHDGDLQPEKAISSLDLDNFQKVFNVNTFAPALLLKVFFPLIKRNSDALIGVLSARVGSISDKRIGGWYAYRASKAALNMIIKTAAIELERRDKTAKIIGLHPGTVDTNLSKPFQGGTP
;
A
#
# COMPACT_ATOMS: atom_id res chain seq x y z
N TYR A 1 -13.29 11.33 0.44
CA TYR A 1 -13.92 11.01 -0.87
C TYR A 1 -15.45 10.96 -0.79
N LEU A 2 -16.06 10.32 0.21
CA LEU A 2 -17.54 10.18 0.29
C LEU A 2 -18.26 11.52 0.40
N SER A 3 -17.66 12.50 1.05
CA SER A 3 -18.19 13.87 1.17
C SER A 3 -17.96 14.76 -0.05
N ASP A 4 -17.24 14.28 -1.06
CA ASP A 4 -17.00 15.00 -2.30
C ASP A 4 -18.11 14.71 -3.32
N ASP A 5 -18.81 15.73 -3.77
CA ASP A 5 -19.92 15.62 -4.72
C ASP A 5 -19.47 15.08 -6.09
N ASN A 6 -18.21 15.27 -6.44
CA ASN A 6 -17.63 14.75 -7.69
C ASN A 6 -17.29 13.25 -7.60
N THR A 7 -17.33 12.65 -6.40
CA THR A 7 -17.10 11.21 -6.23
C THR A 7 -18.36 10.43 -6.52
N ASN A 8 -18.36 9.68 -7.63
CA ASN A 8 -19.49 8.87 -8.07
C ASN A 8 -19.48 7.47 -7.44
N LYS A 9 -18.30 6.86 -7.27
CA LYS A 9 -18.14 5.49 -6.80
C LYS A 9 -16.82 5.30 -6.05
N VAL A 10 -16.87 4.52 -4.97
CA VAL A 10 -15.70 4.13 -4.18
C VAL A 10 -15.66 2.62 -4.08
N TYR A 11 -14.58 2.00 -4.49
CA TYR A 11 -14.30 0.60 -4.22
C TYR A 11 -13.48 0.51 -2.93
N SER A 12 -14.10 -0.03 -1.88
CA SER A 12 -13.44 -0.30 -0.60
C SER A 12 -12.95 -1.74 -0.60
N ILE A 13 -11.64 -1.92 -0.54
CA ILE A 13 -11.01 -3.24 -0.69
C ILE A 13 -10.23 -3.55 0.58
N SER A 14 -10.64 -4.59 1.31
CA SER A 14 -10.02 -4.96 2.58
C SER A 14 -10.19 -6.45 2.90
N ARG A 15 -9.44 -6.94 3.89
CA ARG A 15 -9.55 -8.32 4.38
C ARG A 15 -10.85 -8.61 5.16
N SER A 16 -11.51 -7.56 5.65
CA SER A 16 -12.79 -7.63 6.34
C SER A 16 -13.67 -6.50 5.87
N ARG A 17 -14.98 -6.67 5.91
CA ARG A 17 -15.92 -5.61 5.54
C ARG A 17 -15.69 -4.37 6.41
N ASN A 18 -15.73 -3.19 5.80
CA ASN A 18 -15.51 -1.93 6.51
C ASN A 18 -16.71 -1.47 7.34
N GLY A 19 -17.89 -2.05 7.11
CA GLY A 19 -19.13 -1.73 7.82
C GLY A 19 -19.71 -0.34 7.51
N ILE A 20 -19.20 0.35 6.50
CA ILE A 20 -19.74 1.66 6.08
C ILE A 20 -20.83 1.43 5.03
N GLU A 21 -22.04 1.81 5.38
CA GLU A 21 -23.21 1.76 4.49
C GLU A 21 -23.34 3.10 3.74
N ASP A 22 -22.97 3.11 2.47
CA ASP A 22 -23.15 4.24 1.56
C ASP A 22 -23.41 3.70 0.15
N LYS A 23 -24.36 4.29 -0.56
CA LYS A 23 -24.72 3.88 -1.94
C LYS A 23 -23.58 4.05 -2.96
N LYS A 24 -22.59 4.89 -2.67
CA LYS A 24 -21.40 5.09 -3.49
C LYS A 24 -20.36 3.97 -3.28
N ILE A 25 -20.46 3.17 -2.21
CA ILE A 25 -19.46 2.16 -1.86
C ILE A 25 -19.79 0.81 -2.49
N VAL A 26 -18.78 0.22 -3.10
CA VAL A 26 -18.71 -1.21 -3.42
C VAL A 26 -17.64 -1.83 -2.54
N ASP A 27 -18.08 -2.61 -1.56
CA ASP A 27 -17.19 -3.24 -0.59
C ASP A 27 -16.75 -4.62 -1.09
N LEU A 28 -15.45 -4.79 -1.31
CA LEU A 28 -14.83 -6.01 -1.81
C LEU A 28 -13.95 -6.62 -0.73
N ASN A 29 -14.24 -7.87 -0.37
CA ASN A 29 -13.43 -8.61 0.59
C ASN A 29 -12.41 -9.46 -0.14
N LEU A 30 -11.11 -9.19 0.08
CA LEU A 30 -10.01 -9.85 -0.61
C LEU A 30 -8.87 -10.18 0.35
N ASN A 31 -8.31 -11.36 0.16
CA ASN A 31 -7.06 -11.76 0.82
C ASN A 31 -5.88 -11.38 -0.09
N PHE A 32 -5.15 -10.34 0.26
CA PHE A 32 -4.01 -9.83 -0.52
C PHE A 32 -2.82 -10.79 -0.62
N THR A 33 -2.88 -11.95 0.02
CA THR A 33 -1.87 -13.00 -0.12
C THR A 33 -2.31 -14.14 -1.05
N ASN A 34 -3.54 -14.06 -1.60
CA ASN A 34 -4.08 -15.03 -2.55
C ASN A 34 -4.17 -14.39 -3.95
N GLU A 35 -3.38 -14.88 -4.88
CA GLU A 35 -3.32 -14.32 -6.25
C GLU A 35 -4.67 -14.42 -6.98
N ASN A 36 -5.46 -15.46 -6.74
CA ASN A 36 -6.78 -15.64 -7.38
C ASN A 36 -7.78 -14.54 -6.99
N ASP A 37 -7.61 -13.93 -5.81
CA ASP A 37 -8.49 -12.85 -5.36
C ASP A 37 -8.27 -11.56 -6.17
N PHE A 38 -7.09 -11.39 -6.79
CA PHE A 38 -6.80 -10.24 -7.66
C PHE A 38 -7.57 -10.30 -8.99
N ASP A 39 -7.93 -11.48 -9.48
CA ASP A 39 -8.76 -11.63 -10.68
C ASP A 39 -10.17 -11.08 -10.45
N THR A 40 -10.66 -11.18 -9.21
CA THR A 40 -11.95 -10.58 -8.80
C THR A 40 -11.95 -9.06 -8.99
N LEU A 41 -10.83 -8.38 -8.65
CA LEU A 41 -10.72 -6.93 -8.86
C LEU A 41 -10.80 -6.58 -10.35
N SER A 42 -10.04 -7.30 -11.16
CA SER A 42 -9.97 -7.07 -12.62
C SER A 42 -11.30 -7.30 -13.33
N SER A 43 -12.14 -8.20 -12.80
CA SER A 43 -13.49 -8.48 -13.36
C SER A 43 -14.56 -7.53 -12.83
N THR A 44 -14.39 -7.00 -11.62
CA THR A 44 -15.40 -6.14 -10.96
C THR A 44 -15.23 -4.67 -11.33
N ILE A 45 -13.98 -4.21 -11.48
CA ILE A 45 -13.67 -2.80 -11.76
C ILE A 45 -13.45 -2.62 -13.25
N PRO A 46 -14.22 -1.75 -13.92
CA PRO A 46 -14.04 -1.52 -15.35
C PRO A 46 -12.65 -0.98 -15.69
N LYS A 47 -12.12 -1.35 -16.85
CA LYS A 47 -10.89 -0.77 -17.38
C LYS A 47 -11.09 0.72 -17.65
N ASP A 48 -10.01 1.50 -17.51
CA ASP A 48 -10.00 2.94 -17.83
C ASP A 48 -11.05 3.75 -17.05
N SER A 49 -11.27 3.41 -15.76
CA SER A 49 -12.36 3.97 -14.95
C SER A 49 -11.93 4.61 -13.64
N LEU A 50 -10.74 4.29 -13.14
CA LEU A 50 -10.29 4.78 -11.83
C LEU A 50 -9.54 6.10 -11.95
N ASP A 51 -10.04 7.14 -11.30
CA ASP A 51 -9.35 8.43 -11.20
C ASP A 51 -8.32 8.42 -10.07
N ARG A 52 -8.61 7.73 -8.97
CA ARG A 52 -7.73 7.69 -7.77
C ARG A 52 -7.68 6.28 -7.20
N VAL A 53 -6.47 5.81 -6.88
CA VAL A 53 -6.23 4.56 -6.17
C VAL A 53 -5.32 4.84 -4.97
N ILE A 54 -5.70 4.36 -3.79
CA ILE A 54 -4.86 4.42 -2.58
C ILE A 54 -4.58 3.00 -2.09
N ILE A 55 -3.32 2.59 -2.12
CA ILE A 55 -2.86 1.32 -1.57
C ILE A 55 -2.30 1.59 -0.18
N ALA A 56 -3.05 1.20 0.86
CA ALA A 56 -2.75 1.51 2.25
C ALA A 56 -2.38 0.26 3.09
N SER A 57 -2.04 -0.86 2.43
CA SER A 57 -1.62 -2.07 3.13
C SER A 57 -0.28 -1.87 3.83
N GLY A 58 -0.15 -2.44 5.04
CA GLY A 58 1.10 -2.38 5.79
C GLY A 58 1.00 -3.06 7.14
N VAL A 59 2.09 -3.66 7.57
CA VAL A 59 2.27 -4.26 8.90
C VAL A 59 3.66 -3.92 9.43
N LEU A 60 3.73 -3.60 10.71
CA LEU A 60 4.98 -3.44 11.47
C LEU A 60 5.02 -4.44 12.62
N HIS A 61 3.88 -4.68 13.25
CA HIS A 61 3.66 -5.66 14.30
C HIS A 61 2.26 -6.24 14.19
N ASP A 62 2.08 -7.49 14.61
CA ASP A 62 0.78 -8.17 14.70
C ASP A 62 0.94 -9.43 15.57
N GLY A 63 0.34 -9.44 16.77
CA GLY A 63 0.51 -10.52 17.71
C GLY A 63 1.98 -10.79 18.04
N ASP A 64 2.48 -11.98 17.65
CA ASP A 64 3.87 -12.40 17.89
C ASP A 64 4.88 -11.73 16.95
N LEU A 65 4.40 -11.13 15.85
CA LEU A 65 5.25 -10.36 14.95
C LEU A 65 5.67 -9.05 15.61
N GLN A 66 6.95 -8.95 15.98
CA GLN A 66 7.53 -7.73 16.53
C GLN A 66 8.73 -7.26 15.68
N PRO A 67 8.90 -5.95 15.49
CA PRO A 67 10.04 -5.43 14.73
C PRO A 67 11.36 -5.70 15.45
N GLU A 68 12.35 -6.18 14.72
CA GLU A 68 13.64 -6.62 15.24
C GLU A 68 14.44 -5.44 15.80
N LYS A 69 15.00 -5.59 17.00
CA LYS A 69 15.86 -4.61 17.66
C LYS A 69 17.33 -4.77 17.30
N ALA A 70 17.77 -5.99 17.00
CA ALA A 70 19.14 -6.33 16.70
C ALA A 70 19.23 -7.33 15.54
N ILE A 71 20.42 -7.40 14.90
CA ILE A 71 20.67 -8.35 13.80
C ILE A 71 20.53 -9.81 14.25
N SER A 72 20.84 -10.09 15.50
CA SER A 72 20.67 -11.44 16.08
C SER A 72 19.21 -11.87 16.25
N SER A 73 18.27 -10.95 16.10
CA SER A 73 16.83 -11.22 16.20
C SER A 73 16.17 -11.41 14.83
N LEU A 74 16.98 -11.56 13.76
CA LEU A 74 16.42 -11.79 12.43
C LEU A 74 15.80 -13.18 12.36
N ASP A 75 14.60 -13.24 11.79
CA ASP A 75 13.81 -14.43 11.64
C ASP A 75 13.20 -14.49 10.25
N LEU A 76 13.30 -15.65 9.57
CA LEU A 76 12.85 -15.81 8.20
C LEU A 76 11.32 -15.67 8.06
N ASP A 77 10.57 -16.26 8.98
CA ASP A 77 9.10 -16.24 8.92
C ASP A 77 8.58 -14.81 9.11
N ASN A 78 9.19 -14.04 10.01
CA ASN A 78 8.87 -12.63 10.20
C ASN A 78 9.19 -11.80 8.96
N PHE A 79 10.35 -12.03 8.32
CA PHE A 79 10.68 -11.40 7.05
C PHE A 79 9.63 -11.70 5.98
N GLN A 80 9.27 -12.97 5.82
CA GLN A 80 8.26 -13.39 4.83
C GLN A 80 6.90 -12.72 5.09
N LYS A 81 6.41 -12.71 6.34
CA LYS A 81 5.16 -12.06 6.72
C LYS A 81 5.17 -10.57 6.39
N VAL A 82 6.24 -9.87 6.78
CA VAL A 82 6.39 -8.43 6.54
C VAL A 82 6.48 -8.12 5.04
N PHE A 83 7.28 -8.87 4.28
CA PHE A 83 7.41 -8.66 2.84
C PHE A 83 6.12 -8.99 2.07
N ASN A 84 5.41 -10.03 2.46
CA ASN A 84 4.12 -10.36 1.85
C ASN A 84 3.14 -9.18 1.92
N VAL A 85 3.01 -8.56 3.08
CA VAL A 85 2.05 -7.45 3.27
C VAL A 85 2.57 -6.11 2.77
N ASN A 86 3.86 -5.80 3.01
CA ASN A 86 4.41 -4.47 2.74
C ASN A 86 4.98 -4.30 1.34
N THR A 87 5.30 -5.40 0.64
CA THR A 87 6.00 -5.36 -0.66
C THR A 87 5.25 -6.13 -1.73
N PHE A 88 4.98 -7.42 -1.52
CA PHE A 88 4.39 -8.26 -2.56
C PHE A 88 2.93 -7.92 -2.83
N ALA A 89 2.11 -7.78 -1.78
CA ALA A 89 0.72 -7.39 -1.96
C ALA A 89 0.56 -6.02 -2.67
N PRO A 90 1.25 -4.93 -2.27
CA PRO A 90 1.22 -3.68 -3.03
C PRO A 90 1.71 -3.81 -4.47
N ALA A 91 2.75 -4.62 -4.74
CA ALA A 91 3.25 -4.85 -6.09
C ALA A 91 2.20 -5.53 -6.99
N LEU A 92 1.52 -6.55 -6.46
CA LEU A 92 0.43 -7.24 -7.16
C LEU A 92 -0.80 -6.35 -7.35
N LEU A 93 -1.13 -5.52 -6.36
CA LEU A 93 -2.19 -4.51 -6.50
C LEU A 93 -1.83 -3.47 -7.58
N LEU A 94 -0.58 -3.02 -7.67
CA LEU A 94 -0.13 -2.16 -8.76
C LEU A 94 -0.32 -2.84 -10.13
N LYS A 95 0.04 -4.12 -10.27
CA LYS A 95 -0.18 -4.92 -11.48
C LYS A 95 -1.66 -4.89 -11.90
N VAL A 96 -2.57 -5.05 -10.93
CA VAL A 96 -4.03 -5.07 -11.17
C VAL A 96 -4.56 -3.69 -11.52
N PHE A 97 -4.21 -2.66 -10.75
CA PHE A 97 -4.78 -1.32 -10.94
C PHE A 97 -4.20 -0.57 -12.13
N PHE A 98 -2.99 -0.89 -12.56
CA PHE A 98 -2.32 -0.23 -13.67
C PHE A 98 -3.16 -0.17 -14.97
N PRO A 99 -3.85 -1.23 -15.42
CA PRO A 99 -4.74 -1.18 -16.57
C PRO A 99 -6.15 -0.59 -16.29
N LEU A 100 -6.50 -0.38 -15.00
CA LEU A 100 -7.82 0.10 -14.58
C LEU A 100 -7.88 1.62 -14.40
N ILE A 101 -6.72 2.27 -14.25
CA ILE A 101 -6.68 3.74 -14.13
C ILE A 101 -7.09 4.40 -15.43
N LYS A 102 -7.75 5.54 -15.30
CA LYS A 102 -8.25 6.34 -16.41
C LYS A 102 -7.09 6.95 -17.19
N ARG A 103 -7.09 6.76 -18.49
CA ARG A 103 -6.06 7.23 -19.41
C ARG A 103 -6.26 8.68 -19.81
N ASN A 104 -5.15 9.35 -20.19
CA ASN A 104 -5.14 10.75 -20.63
C ASN A 104 -5.86 11.67 -19.63
N SER A 105 -5.71 11.37 -18.34
CA SER A 105 -6.28 12.12 -17.23
C SER A 105 -5.22 12.31 -16.14
N ASP A 106 -5.53 13.10 -15.13
CA ASP A 106 -4.70 13.27 -13.94
C ASP A 106 -4.84 12.12 -12.93
N ALA A 107 -5.11 10.90 -13.40
CA ALA A 107 -5.26 9.72 -12.56
C ALA A 107 -4.03 9.48 -11.67
N LEU A 108 -4.27 9.04 -10.44
CA LEU A 108 -3.23 8.89 -9.44
C LEU A 108 -3.34 7.56 -8.71
N ILE A 109 -2.22 6.83 -8.63
CA ILE A 109 -2.04 5.72 -7.70
C ILE A 109 -1.09 6.18 -6.59
N GLY A 110 -1.61 6.32 -5.37
CA GLY A 110 -0.85 6.59 -4.16
C GLY A 110 -0.59 5.28 -3.39
N VAL A 111 0.67 5.00 -3.06
CA VAL A 111 1.04 3.79 -2.31
C VAL A 111 1.66 4.21 -0.99
N LEU A 112 1.08 3.78 0.14
CA LEU A 112 1.62 4.09 1.45
C LEU A 112 2.96 3.39 1.69
N SER A 113 4.00 4.22 1.78
CA SER A 113 5.34 3.82 2.15
C SER A 113 5.73 4.47 3.49
N ALA A 114 7.00 4.45 3.82
CA ALA A 114 7.51 5.04 5.03
C ALA A 114 8.91 5.62 4.81
N ARG A 115 9.21 6.74 5.48
CA ARG A 115 10.54 7.37 5.48
C ARG A 115 11.66 6.40 5.87
N VAL A 116 11.37 5.45 6.75
CA VAL A 116 12.33 4.42 7.20
C VAL A 116 12.78 3.47 6.08
N GLY A 117 12.10 3.44 4.94
CA GLY A 117 12.54 2.75 3.71
C GLY A 117 13.61 3.49 2.91
N SER A 118 13.98 4.71 3.30
CA SER A 118 15.12 5.42 2.70
C SER A 118 16.45 4.84 3.21
N ILE A 119 17.36 4.52 2.27
CA ILE A 119 18.69 4.02 2.61
C ILE A 119 19.58 5.15 3.09
N SER A 120 19.50 6.32 2.44
CA SER A 120 20.35 7.48 2.73
C SER A 120 19.91 8.27 3.97
N ASP A 121 18.60 8.33 4.25
CA ASP A 121 18.04 9.05 5.41
C ASP A 121 17.86 8.11 6.62
N LYS A 122 18.92 7.39 6.99
CA LYS A 122 18.88 6.41 8.08
C LYS A 122 19.88 6.76 9.17
N ARG A 123 19.35 6.99 10.39
CA ARG A 123 20.19 7.30 11.57
C ARG A 123 19.98 6.31 12.72
N ILE A 124 18.86 5.58 12.75
CA ILE A 124 18.48 4.66 13.84
C ILE A 124 18.45 3.24 13.29
N GLY A 125 19.05 2.28 14.01
CA GLY A 125 19.03 0.85 13.66
C GLY A 125 17.69 0.17 13.97
N GLY A 126 17.69 -1.18 13.93
CA GLY A 126 16.50 -2.01 14.18
C GLY A 126 15.48 -2.01 13.03
N TRP A 127 14.37 -2.75 13.22
CA TRP A 127 13.26 -2.88 12.29
C TRP A 127 13.67 -3.36 10.90
N TYR A 128 14.53 -4.38 10.87
CA TYR A 128 15.19 -4.80 9.63
C TYR A 128 14.21 -5.21 8.54
N ALA A 129 13.27 -6.13 8.84
CA ALA A 129 12.28 -6.58 7.88
C ALA A 129 11.40 -5.42 7.39
N TYR A 130 10.93 -4.56 8.32
CA TYR A 130 10.08 -3.43 7.97
C TYR A 130 10.81 -2.41 7.07
N ARG A 131 12.04 -2.02 7.44
CA ARG A 131 12.84 -1.08 6.63
C ARG A 131 13.15 -1.66 5.25
N ALA A 132 13.61 -2.91 5.20
CA ALA A 132 13.92 -3.59 3.95
C ALA A 132 12.69 -3.70 3.05
N SER A 133 11.53 -4.07 3.61
CA SER A 133 10.28 -4.17 2.85
C SER A 133 9.84 -2.83 2.27
N LYS A 134 9.96 -1.73 3.03
CA LYS A 134 9.61 -0.39 2.54
C LYS A 134 10.63 0.17 1.55
N ALA A 135 11.91 -0.19 1.65
CA ALA A 135 12.91 0.12 0.64
C ALA A 135 12.63 -0.61 -0.68
N ALA A 136 12.31 -1.90 -0.62
CA ALA A 136 11.89 -2.69 -1.77
C ALA A 136 10.62 -2.12 -2.41
N LEU A 137 9.61 -1.77 -1.61
CA LEU A 137 8.40 -1.11 -2.08
C LEU A 137 8.70 0.22 -2.80
N ASN A 138 9.57 1.05 -2.25
CA ASN A 138 9.96 2.33 -2.89
C ASN A 138 10.60 2.09 -4.27
N MET A 139 11.41 1.05 -4.43
CA MET A 139 11.97 0.69 -5.73
C MET A 139 10.89 0.24 -6.72
N ILE A 140 9.93 -0.56 -6.28
CA ILE A 140 8.79 -1.01 -7.10
C ILE A 140 7.95 0.19 -7.55
N ILE A 141 7.60 1.09 -6.63
CA ILE A 141 6.85 2.33 -6.93
C ILE A 141 7.59 3.16 -7.98
N LYS A 142 8.90 3.38 -7.80
CA LYS A 142 9.71 4.15 -8.73
C LYS A 142 9.75 3.51 -10.12
N THR A 143 9.94 2.19 -10.18
CA THR A 143 9.98 1.45 -11.45
C THR A 143 8.63 1.50 -12.17
N ALA A 144 7.52 1.27 -11.45
CA ALA A 144 6.18 1.35 -12.00
C ALA A 144 5.82 2.77 -12.47
N ALA A 145 6.26 3.81 -11.75
CA ALA A 145 6.06 5.21 -12.15
C ALA A 145 6.76 5.53 -13.48
N ILE A 146 8.00 5.05 -13.68
CA ILE A 146 8.73 5.21 -14.94
C ILE A 146 8.02 4.47 -16.08
N GLU A 147 7.51 3.28 -15.82
CA GLU A 147 6.75 2.52 -16.83
C GLU A 147 5.45 3.24 -17.20
N LEU A 148 4.70 3.76 -16.21
CA LEU A 148 3.48 4.50 -16.47
C LEU A 148 3.74 5.77 -17.27
N GLU A 149 4.76 6.55 -16.93
CA GLU A 149 5.12 7.79 -17.63
C GLU A 149 5.42 7.58 -19.12
N ARG A 150 5.95 6.41 -19.49
CA ARG A 150 6.16 6.04 -20.91
C ARG A 150 4.85 5.76 -21.66
N ARG A 151 3.81 5.32 -20.96
CA ARG A 151 2.49 4.98 -21.54
C ARG A 151 1.49 6.13 -21.46
N ASP A 152 1.53 6.88 -20.37
CA ASP A 152 0.64 8.00 -20.08
C ASP A 152 1.39 9.06 -19.26
N LYS A 153 1.63 10.21 -19.85
CA LYS A 153 2.37 11.31 -19.21
C LYS A 153 1.54 12.07 -18.16
N THR A 154 0.22 11.90 -18.16
CA THR A 154 -0.69 12.65 -17.29
C THR A 154 -0.95 11.90 -15.98
N ALA A 155 -1.09 10.57 -16.04
CA ALA A 155 -1.27 9.74 -14.86
C ALA A 155 0.01 9.60 -14.03
N LYS A 156 -0.11 9.41 -12.72
CA LYS A 156 1.02 9.35 -11.78
C LYS A 156 0.92 8.14 -10.85
N ILE A 157 2.10 7.58 -10.49
CA ILE A 157 2.25 6.66 -9.37
C ILE A 157 3.22 7.30 -8.38
N ILE A 158 2.82 7.44 -7.12
CA ILE A 158 3.62 8.07 -6.08
C ILE A 158 3.65 7.26 -4.79
N GLY A 159 4.78 7.32 -4.09
CA GLY A 159 4.88 6.86 -2.70
C GLY A 159 4.37 7.95 -1.75
N LEU A 160 3.52 7.57 -0.82
CA LEU A 160 2.98 8.45 0.20
C LEU A 160 3.63 8.15 1.55
N HIS A 161 4.09 9.19 2.23
CA HIS A 161 4.56 9.10 3.60
C HIS A 161 3.75 10.05 4.49
N PRO A 162 2.77 9.55 5.26
CA PRO A 162 1.86 10.40 6.04
C PRO A 162 2.47 10.94 7.35
N GLY A 163 3.73 10.64 7.64
CA GLY A 163 4.29 10.86 8.97
C GLY A 163 3.87 9.76 9.96
N THR A 164 4.03 10.03 11.26
CA THR A 164 3.51 9.16 12.32
C THR A 164 2.05 9.52 12.54
N VAL A 165 1.15 8.67 12.06
CA VAL A 165 -0.29 8.81 12.25
C VAL A 165 -0.70 7.94 13.44
N ASP A 166 -1.59 8.43 14.30
CA ASP A 166 -2.12 7.64 15.43
C ASP A 166 -3.03 6.51 14.92
N THR A 167 -2.43 5.36 14.77
CA THR A 167 -3.07 4.12 14.32
C THR A 167 -2.60 2.96 15.16
N ASN A 168 -3.28 1.82 15.08
CA ASN A 168 -2.84 0.60 15.77
C ASN A 168 -1.41 0.19 15.36
N LEU A 169 -0.98 0.51 14.14
CA LEU A 169 0.37 0.22 13.67
C LEU A 169 1.45 1.05 14.38
N SER A 170 1.16 2.29 14.75
CA SER A 170 2.13 3.21 15.34
C SER A 170 2.08 3.29 16.86
N LYS A 171 0.92 3.00 17.48
CA LYS A 171 0.70 3.14 18.93
C LYS A 171 1.82 2.61 19.82
N PRO A 172 2.36 1.37 19.62
CA PRO A 172 3.41 0.85 20.47
C PRO A 172 4.77 1.58 20.36
N PHE A 173 4.93 2.44 19.34
CA PHE A 173 6.22 3.06 18.96
C PHE A 173 6.21 4.59 19.04
N GLN A 174 5.17 5.17 19.63
CA GLN A 174 5.02 6.64 19.74
C GLN A 174 5.80 7.24 20.92
N GLY A 175 6.34 6.43 21.84
CA GLY A 175 7.01 6.87 23.07
C GLY A 175 8.39 7.52 22.90
N GLY A 176 8.75 8.02 21.73
CA GLY A 176 10.03 8.66 21.46
C GLY A 176 9.99 9.70 20.34
N THR A 177 8.81 10.14 19.94
CA THR A 177 8.65 11.23 18.96
C THR A 177 8.62 12.57 19.71
N PRO A 178 9.52 13.52 19.42
CA PRO A 178 9.49 14.86 20.02
C PRO A 178 8.24 15.61 19.61
#